data_7aa5451add5dce9b0031f680bde6b98b
#
_entry.id   7aa5451add5dce9b0031f680bde6b98b
#
_cell.length_a   1.000
_cell.length_b   1.000
_cell.length_c   1.000
_cell.angle_alpha   90.00
_cell.angle_beta   90.00
_cell.angle_gamma   90.00
#
_symmetry.space_group_name_H-M   'P 1'
#
loop_
_entity.id
_entity.type
_entity.pdbx_description
1 polymer ?
#
loop_
_entity_poly.entity_id
_entity_poly.type
_entity_poly.pdbx_seq_one_letter_code
_entity_poly.pdbx_strand_id
1 'polypeptide(L)' 'MSPVILESVLTCPKCGFAKLETMPADSCQYYYECSSCKALLRPVAGDCCVYCSFGSVKCPPVQEQGSCCS' A
#
# COMPACT_ATOMS: atom_id res chain seq x y z
N MET A 1 16.10 -0.98 -17.34
CA MET A 1 15.79 -0.95 -15.92
C MET A 1 14.49 -0.20 -15.70
N SER A 2 13.52 -0.85 -15.10
CA SER A 2 12.21 -0.23 -14.90
C SER A 2 12.21 0.65 -13.66
N PRO A 3 11.64 1.86 -13.74
CA PRO A 3 11.52 2.69 -12.54
C PRO A 3 10.52 2.07 -11.57
N VAL A 4 10.74 2.33 -10.30
CA VAL A 4 9.81 1.93 -9.26
C VAL A 4 8.55 2.80 -9.36
N ILE A 5 7.38 2.17 -9.31
CA ILE A 5 6.10 2.88 -9.34
C ILE A 5 5.77 3.31 -7.92
N LEU A 6 5.65 4.63 -7.71
CA LEU A 6 5.34 5.16 -6.39
C LEU A 6 3.86 5.42 -6.19
N GLU A 7 3.08 5.46 -7.27
CA GLU A 7 1.65 5.75 -7.19
C GLU A 7 0.85 4.47 -7.18
N SER A 8 -0.11 4.39 -6.25
CA SER A 8 -0.93 3.20 -6.09
C SER A 8 -2.35 3.65 -5.74
N VAL A 9 -3.34 3.02 -6.35
CA VAL A 9 -4.74 3.25 -5.99
C VAL A 9 -5.06 2.32 -4.83
N LEU A 10 -5.26 2.90 -3.66
CA LEU A 10 -5.55 2.16 -2.45
C LEU A 10 -7.06 2.07 -2.26
N THR A 11 -7.58 0.85 -2.21
CA THR A 11 -9.01 0.61 -2.07
C THR A 11 -9.33 0.16 -0.65
N CYS A 12 -10.24 0.88 -0.01
CA CYS A 12 -10.66 0.53 1.34
C CYS A 12 -11.51 -0.74 1.30
N PRO A 13 -11.14 -1.80 2.05
CA PRO A 13 -11.94 -3.03 2.05
C PRO A 13 -13.25 -2.89 2.80
N LYS A 14 -13.44 -1.81 3.55
CA LYS A 14 -14.65 -1.63 4.35
C LYS A 14 -15.72 -0.83 3.62
N CYS A 15 -15.34 0.23 2.91
CA CYS A 15 -16.33 1.06 2.20
C CYS A 15 -16.15 1.04 0.68
N GLY A 16 -15.06 0.47 0.17
CA GLY A 16 -14.81 0.40 -1.26
C GLY A 16 -14.26 1.67 -1.88
N PHE A 17 -13.97 2.68 -1.09
CA PHE A 17 -13.45 3.94 -1.61
C PHE A 17 -12.02 3.73 -2.13
N ALA A 18 -11.78 4.14 -3.36
CA ALA A 18 -10.47 4.02 -3.99
C ALA A 18 -9.85 5.41 -4.14
N LYS A 19 -8.59 5.55 -3.77
CA LYS A 19 -7.89 6.82 -3.82
C LYS A 19 -6.46 6.61 -4.29
N LEU A 20 -5.99 7.50 -5.17
CA LEU A 20 -4.61 7.47 -5.62
C LEU A 20 -3.72 8.03 -4.52
N GLU A 21 -2.73 7.24 -4.11
CA GLU A 21 -1.79 7.63 -3.07
C GLU A 21 -0.36 7.51 -3.58
N THR A 22 0.53 8.31 -3.02
CA THR A 22 1.95 8.21 -3.31
C THR A 22 2.62 7.43 -2.19
N MET A 23 3.27 6.35 -2.53
CA MET A 23 3.93 5.49 -1.56
C MET A 23 5.31 6.03 -1.20
N PRO A 24 5.78 5.81 0.05
CA PRO A 24 7.16 6.15 0.39
C PRO A 24 8.13 5.25 -0.38
N ALA A 25 9.23 5.84 -0.84
CA ALA A 25 10.16 5.13 -1.73
C ALA A 25 11.02 4.10 -1.00
N ASP A 26 11.22 4.28 0.30
CA ASP A 26 12.19 3.47 1.05
C ASP A 26 11.59 2.82 2.30
N SER A 27 10.28 2.76 2.39
CA SER A 27 9.64 2.17 3.56
C SER A 27 8.27 1.62 3.21
N CYS A 28 7.67 0.92 4.17
CA CYS A 28 6.33 0.35 4.02
C CYS A 28 5.38 1.09 4.95
N GLN A 29 4.17 1.36 4.47
CA GLN A 29 3.17 2.01 5.30
C GLN A 29 2.25 0.94 5.89
N TYR A 30 2.40 0.70 7.18
CA TYR A 30 1.64 -0.35 7.85
C TYR A 30 0.20 0.09 8.10
N TYR A 31 0.00 1.31 8.62
CA TYR A 31 -1.33 1.82 8.92
C TYR A 31 -1.75 2.87 7.91
N TYR A 32 -3.05 2.89 7.61
CA TYR A 32 -3.62 3.89 6.71
C TYR A 32 -5.06 4.17 7.15
N GLU A 33 -5.38 5.45 7.32
CA GLU A 33 -6.75 5.84 7.67
C GLU A 33 -7.52 6.18 6.39
N CYS A 34 -8.63 5.49 6.16
CA CYS A 34 -9.48 5.76 5.00
C CYS A 34 -10.08 7.16 5.13
N SER A 35 -9.92 7.98 4.08
CA SER A 35 -10.46 9.34 4.12
C SER A 35 -11.97 9.39 3.97
N SER A 36 -12.60 8.31 3.53
CA SER A 36 -14.05 8.24 3.37
C SER A 36 -14.73 7.76 4.63
N CYS A 37 -14.42 6.57 5.10
CA CYS A 37 -15.11 5.97 6.26
C CYS A 37 -14.32 6.09 7.56
N LYS A 38 -13.09 6.63 7.51
CA LYS A 38 -12.23 6.82 8.67
C LYS A 38 -11.78 5.54 9.34
N ALA A 39 -11.95 4.40 8.69
CA ALA A 39 -11.47 3.13 9.23
C ALA A 39 -9.95 3.08 9.17
N LEU A 40 -9.32 2.60 10.22
CA LEU A 40 -7.87 2.40 10.22
C LEU A 40 -7.57 1.07 9.56
N LEU A 41 -6.87 1.12 8.45
CA LEU A 41 -6.52 -0.06 7.67
C LEU A 41 -5.13 -0.54 8.05
N ARG A 42 -4.94 -1.85 7.96
CA ARG A 42 -3.64 -2.48 8.16
C ARG A 42 -3.55 -3.66 7.22
N PRO A 43 -2.32 -4.12 6.91
CA PRO A 43 -2.17 -5.21 5.94
C PRO A 43 -2.76 -6.52 6.43
N VAL A 44 -3.18 -7.32 5.47
CA VAL A 44 -3.63 -8.67 5.73
C VAL A 44 -2.44 -9.49 6.25
N ALA A 45 -2.73 -10.51 7.05
CA ALA A 45 -1.67 -11.37 7.57
C ALA A 45 -0.82 -11.92 6.42
N GLY A 46 0.48 -11.78 6.55
CA GLY A 46 1.40 -12.16 5.50
C GLY A 46 1.88 -11.02 4.62
N ASP A 47 1.16 -9.90 4.59
CA ASP A 47 1.56 -8.72 3.84
C ASP A 47 2.22 -7.71 4.76
N CYS A 48 3.13 -6.91 4.21
CA CYS A 48 3.93 -6.02 5.03
C CYS A 48 3.37 -4.61 5.13
N CYS A 49 2.52 -4.20 4.21
CA CYS A 49 1.97 -2.84 4.24
C CYS A 49 0.62 -2.81 3.53
N VAL A 50 -0.12 -1.72 3.77
CA VAL A 50 -1.47 -1.57 3.22
C VAL A 50 -1.47 -1.55 1.70
N TYR A 51 -0.40 -1.05 1.07
CA TYR A 51 -0.34 -1.04 -0.38
C TYR A 51 -0.16 -2.43 -0.96
N CYS A 52 0.50 -3.33 -0.25
CA CYS A 52 0.62 -4.72 -0.69
C CYS A 52 -0.70 -5.46 -0.59
N SER A 53 -1.54 -5.10 0.39
CA SER A 53 -2.84 -5.76 0.58
C SER A 53 -3.93 -5.14 -0.26
N PHE A 54 -4.01 -3.81 -0.29
CA PHE A 54 -5.17 -3.11 -0.86
C PHE A 54 -4.81 -2.17 -2.00
N GLY A 55 -3.54 -1.96 -2.29
CA GLY A 55 -3.12 -1.07 -3.36
C GLY A 55 -3.11 -1.77 -4.72
N SER A 56 -3.12 -0.98 -5.78
CA SER A 56 -3.08 -1.51 -7.14
C SER A 56 -1.68 -2.00 -7.52
N VAL A 57 -0.64 -1.48 -6.87
CA VAL A 57 0.74 -1.95 -7.05
C VAL A 57 1.38 -2.17 -5.69
N LYS A 58 2.37 -3.04 -5.66
CA LYS A 58 3.10 -3.34 -4.43
C LYS A 58 3.93 -2.13 -4.00
N CYS A 59 4.35 -2.12 -2.72
CA CYS A 59 5.18 -1.03 -2.24
C CYS A 59 6.56 -1.07 -2.90
N PRO A 60 7.27 0.09 -2.95
CA PRO A 60 8.57 0.14 -3.63
C PRO A 60 9.59 -0.91 -3.18
N PRO A 61 9.77 -1.19 -1.89
CA PRO A 61 10.69 -2.27 -1.50
C PRO A 61 10.35 -3.62 -2.11
N VAL A 62 9.05 -3.95 -2.22
CA VAL A 62 8.65 -5.20 -2.86
C VAL A 62 8.96 -5.17 -4.35
N GLN A 63 8.72 -4.03 -5.00
CA GLN A 63 9.02 -3.91 -6.42
C GLN A 63 10.50 -4.10 -6.71
N GLU A 64 11.35 -3.60 -5.82
CA GLU A 64 12.80 -3.67 -6.02
C GLU A 64 13.41 -4.97 -5.55
N GLN A 65 12.94 -5.52 -4.45
CA GLN A 65 13.59 -6.64 -3.77
C GLN A 65 12.73 -7.90 -3.70
N GLY A 66 11.48 -7.82 -4.08
CA GLY A 66 10.57 -8.96 -3.99
C GLY A 66 9.98 -9.17 -2.61
N SER A 67 10.41 -8.44 -1.61
CA SER A 67 9.81 -8.46 -0.28
C SER A 67 10.02 -7.13 0.40
N CYS A 68 9.05 -6.69 1.18
CA CYS A 68 9.16 -5.45 1.91
C CYS A 68 9.38 -5.73 3.39
N CYS A 69 9.96 -4.77 4.07
CA CYS A 69 10.13 -4.85 5.52
C CYS A 69 10.97 -6.03 5.98
N SER A 70 11.84 -6.51 5.13
CA SER A 70 12.74 -7.61 5.49
C SER A 70 14.08 -7.12 5.97
#